data_2eea4139fac15e8ca0985b4b28a981cd
#
_entry.id   2eea4139fac15e8ca0985b4b28a981cd
#
_cell.length_a   1.000
_cell.length_b   1.000
_cell.length_c   1.000
_cell.angle_alpha   90.00
_cell.angle_beta   90.00
_cell.angle_gamma   90.00
#
_symmetry.space_group_name_H-M   'P 1'
#
loop_
_entity.id
_entity.type
_entity.pdbx_description
1 polymer ?
#
loop_
_entity_poly.entity_id
_entity_poly.type
_entity_poly.pdbx_seq_one_letter_code
_entity_poly.pdbx_strand_id
1 'polypeptide(L)'
;MYDPQNFRLDGQVALITGAGAGIGRAIAEAFAGAGASVMVTDLDAERAGQVADDIGKTGARAASVACDVTSEDDLARAVSETVNQLGKLTLLVSNAGGGGPKPFDMPMSDFRRAFDLNVFSLFRLAQLAAPEMEKAGGGSILAITSMAGENKNRRMASYGASKAATNHLIRNIAFDLGPRGIRVNGIAPGATRTEALESVLNDEIEKKMLAHTPINRLGEPVDMANAALFLSSPAASWVSGQILTVSGGGVQELD
;
A
#
# COMPACT_ATOMS: atom_id res chain seq x y z
N MET A 1 -21.30 10.85 -18.41
CA MET A 1 -20.54 10.50 -19.62
C MET A 1 -19.19 9.95 -19.19
N TYR A 2 -18.66 8.92 -19.83
CA TYR A 2 -17.31 8.42 -19.55
C TYR A 2 -16.27 9.49 -19.88
N ASP A 3 -15.33 9.72 -18.95
CA ASP A 3 -14.24 10.65 -19.12
C ASP A 3 -12.92 9.96 -18.73
N PRO A 4 -11.98 9.74 -19.66
CA PRO A 4 -10.69 9.12 -19.36
C PRO A 4 -9.83 9.96 -18.40
N GLN A 5 -10.08 11.26 -18.27
CA GLN A 5 -9.39 12.11 -17.30
C GLN A 5 -9.69 11.70 -15.84
N ASN A 6 -10.78 10.97 -15.60
CA ASN A 6 -11.09 10.45 -14.26
C ASN A 6 -10.05 9.48 -13.71
N PHE A 7 -9.14 8.95 -14.52
CA PHE A 7 -8.01 8.14 -14.08
C PHE A 7 -6.74 8.93 -13.80
N ARG A 8 -6.76 10.25 -14.00
CA ARG A 8 -5.62 11.11 -13.70
C ARG A 8 -5.63 11.58 -12.24
N LEU A 9 -4.44 11.94 -11.78
CA LEU A 9 -4.18 12.45 -10.43
C LEU A 9 -3.60 13.88 -10.45
N ASP A 10 -3.91 14.65 -11.49
CA ASP A 10 -3.38 16.01 -11.64
C ASP A 10 -3.74 16.86 -10.41
N GLY A 11 -2.73 17.52 -9.88
CA GLY A 11 -2.88 18.36 -8.69
C GLY A 11 -3.06 17.59 -7.37
N GLN A 12 -3.04 16.26 -7.38
CA GLN A 12 -3.03 15.47 -6.14
C GLN A 12 -1.62 15.39 -5.55
N VAL A 13 -1.54 15.14 -4.25
CA VAL A 13 -0.27 14.92 -3.55
C VAL A 13 -0.39 13.63 -2.75
N ALA A 14 0.49 12.68 -3.04
CA ALA A 14 0.52 11.35 -2.45
C ALA A 14 1.67 11.19 -1.46
N LEU A 15 1.38 10.60 -0.30
CA LEU A 15 2.37 10.02 0.62
C LEU A 15 2.31 8.50 0.49
N ILE A 16 3.44 7.86 0.18
CA ILE A 16 3.51 6.40 -0.04
C ILE A 16 4.60 5.80 0.85
N THR A 17 4.22 4.86 1.71
CA THR A 17 5.16 4.19 2.63
C THR A 17 5.73 2.90 2.03
N GLY A 18 7.00 2.59 2.37
CA GLY A 18 7.70 1.44 1.79
C GLY A 18 7.84 1.56 0.28
N ALA A 19 8.11 2.76 -0.22
CA ALA A 19 8.13 3.08 -1.65
C ALA A 19 9.53 3.06 -2.27
N GLY A 20 10.55 2.64 -1.52
CA GLY A 20 11.91 2.44 -2.02
C GLY A 20 12.08 1.25 -2.97
N ALA A 21 11.12 0.31 -3.00
CA ALA A 21 11.17 -0.87 -3.86
C ALA A 21 9.78 -1.47 -4.12
N GLY A 22 9.72 -2.47 -4.98
CA GLY A 22 8.58 -3.36 -5.19
C GLY A 22 7.26 -2.65 -5.51
N ILE A 23 6.19 -3.05 -4.83
CA ILE A 23 4.83 -2.52 -5.07
C ILE A 23 4.76 -1.02 -4.77
N GLY A 24 5.36 -0.57 -3.67
CA GLY A 24 5.34 0.85 -3.28
C GLY A 24 6.02 1.75 -4.31
N ARG A 25 7.19 1.33 -4.82
CA ARG A 25 7.89 2.03 -5.91
C ARG A 25 7.02 2.11 -7.17
N ALA A 26 6.45 0.99 -7.59
CA ALA A 26 5.60 0.96 -8.78
C ALA A 26 4.36 1.88 -8.65
N ILE A 27 3.77 1.95 -7.45
CA ILE A 27 2.67 2.88 -7.16
C ILE A 27 3.15 4.33 -7.24
N ALA A 28 4.32 4.65 -6.67
CA ALA A 28 4.90 5.99 -6.72
C ALA A 28 5.14 6.46 -8.16
N GLU A 29 5.75 5.61 -8.98
CA GLU A 29 5.99 5.87 -10.41
C GLU A 29 4.67 6.03 -11.18
N ALA A 30 3.68 5.16 -10.95
CA ALA A 30 2.37 5.25 -11.60
C ALA A 30 1.60 6.51 -11.22
N PHE A 31 1.61 6.90 -9.94
CA PHE A 31 0.94 8.11 -9.48
C PHE A 31 1.60 9.37 -10.04
N ALA A 32 2.93 9.40 -10.07
CA ALA A 32 3.68 10.49 -10.71
C ALA A 32 3.37 10.60 -12.21
N GLY A 33 3.37 9.48 -12.92
CA GLY A 33 2.98 9.41 -14.34
C GLY A 33 1.53 9.83 -14.60
N ALA A 34 0.65 9.66 -13.62
CA ALA A 34 -0.74 10.13 -13.66
C ALA A 34 -0.90 11.61 -13.28
N GLY A 35 0.16 12.32 -12.88
CA GLY A 35 0.16 13.76 -12.60
C GLY A 35 0.19 14.16 -11.12
N ALA A 36 0.32 13.20 -10.20
CA ALA A 36 0.47 13.50 -8.78
C ALA A 36 1.88 13.98 -8.43
N SER A 37 2.01 14.83 -7.42
CA SER A 37 3.25 15.00 -6.68
C SER A 37 3.38 13.89 -5.64
N VAL A 38 4.59 13.33 -5.45
CA VAL A 38 4.76 12.12 -4.63
C VAL A 38 5.81 12.34 -3.55
N MET A 39 5.44 12.06 -2.30
CA MET A 39 6.36 11.87 -1.19
C MET A 39 6.66 10.37 -1.08
N VAL A 40 7.89 10.00 -1.37
CA VAL A 40 8.41 8.63 -1.28
C VAL A 40 8.96 8.42 0.12
N THR A 41 8.46 7.42 0.86
CA THR A 41 9.05 7.09 2.16
C THR A 41 9.43 5.62 2.25
N ASP A 42 10.54 5.37 2.89
CA ASP A 42 11.05 4.02 3.16
C ASP A 42 11.87 4.05 4.46
N LEU A 43 12.08 2.88 5.06
CA LEU A 43 13.04 2.71 6.16
C LEU A 43 14.46 3.04 5.69
N ASP A 44 14.77 2.67 4.44
CA ASP A 44 16.02 2.97 3.75
C ASP A 44 15.91 4.34 3.04
N ALA A 45 16.58 5.34 3.62
CA ALA A 45 16.60 6.71 3.10
C ALA A 45 17.21 6.82 1.70
N GLU A 46 18.23 6.01 1.40
CA GLU A 46 18.92 6.03 0.11
C GLU A 46 18.01 5.50 -1.00
N ARG A 47 17.32 4.38 -0.75
CA ARG A 47 16.32 3.83 -1.67
C ARG A 47 15.17 4.82 -1.92
N ALA A 48 14.64 5.44 -0.86
CA ALA A 48 13.60 6.46 -1.00
C ALA A 48 14.08 7.64 -1.84
N GLY A 49 15.30 8.14 -1.60
CA GLY A 49 15.92 9.21 -2.37
C GLY A 49 16.09 8.86 -3.84
N GLN A 50 16.60 7.69 -4.13
CA GLN A 50 16.80 7.22 -5.51
C GLN A 50 15.48 7.16 -6.30
N VAL A 51 14.40 6.67 -5.69
CA VAL A 51 13.08 6.62 -6.34
C VAL A 51 12.53 8.03 -6.58
N ALA A 52 12.67 8.93 -5.62
CA ALA A 52 12.25 10.33 -5.81
C ALA A 52 13.03 11.02 -6.93
N ASP A 53 14.34 10.79 -7.02
CA ASP A 53 15.20 11.30 -8.09
C ASP A 53 14.80 10.73 -9.47
N ASP A 54 14.54 9.42 -9.54
CA ASP A 54 14.11 8.77 -10.79
C ASP A 54 12.75 9.32 -11.27
N ILE A 55 11.81 9.56 -10.38
CA ILE A 55 10.56 10.24 -10.68
C ILE A 55 10.83 11.68 -11.13
N GLY A 56 11.71 12.40 -10.46
CA GLY A 56 12.09 13.78 -10.82
C GLY A 56 12.66 13.90 -12.24
N LYS A 57 13.43 12.90 -12.70
CA LYS A 57 13.97 12.85 -14.08
C LYS A 57 12.87 12.79 -15.15
N THR A 58 11.67 12.33 -14.83
CA THR A 58 10.51 12.33 -15.74
C THR A 58 9.82 13.68 -15.84
N GLY A 59 10.22 14.66 -15.03
CA GLY A 59 9.58 15.98 -14.92
C GLY A 59 8.45 16.02 -13.88
N ALA A 60 8.15 14.92 -13.20
CA ALA A 60 7.17 14.89 -12.11
C ALA A 60 7.78 15.42 -10.81
N ARG A 61 6.95 15.98 -9.94
CA ARG A 61 7.40 16.49 -8.64
C ARG A 61 7.42 15.37 -7.61
N ALA A 62 8.59 15.07 -7.05
CA ALA A 62 8.78 14.10 -5.99
C ALA A 62 9.71 14.63 -4.90
N ALA A 63 9.53 14.11 -3.70
CA ALA A 63 10.41 14.30 -2.55
C ALA A 63 10.51 12.98 -1.78
N SER A 64 11.48 12.87 -0.88
CA SER A 64 11.66 11.67 -0.06
C SER A 64 11.94 12.00 1.41
N VAL A 65 11.55 11.10 2.30
CA VAL A 65 11.91 11.13 3.72
C VAL A 65 12.02 9.72 4.29
N ALA A 66 13.05 9.46 5.10
CA ALA A 66 13.15 8.18 5.81
C ALA A 66 12.00 8.03 6.82
N CYS A 67 11.40 6.84 6.88
CA CYS A 67 10.28 6.57 7.78
C CYS A 67 10.25 5.11 8.22
N ASP A 68 10.45 4.87 9.51
CA ASP A 68 10.03 3.63 10.16
C ASP A 68 8.54 3.76 10.52
N VAL A 69 7.70 2.99 9.86
CA VAL A 69 6.24 3.06 10.09
C VAL A 69 5.82 2.54 11.46
N THR A 70 6.71 1.94 12.24
CA THR A 70 6.48 1.55 13.62
C THR A 70 6.82 2.66 14.62
N SER A 71 7.40 3.77 14.16
CA SER A 71 7.73 4.97 14.94
C SER A 71 6.67 6.06 14.73
N GLU A 72 5.99 6.46 15.80
CA GLU A 72 5.00 7.54 15.74
C GLU A 72 5.60 8.87 15.30
N ASP A 73 6.82 9.17 15.73
CA ASP A 73 7.52 10.40 15.37
C ASP A 73 7.87 10.43 13.87
N ASP A 74 8.25 9.27 13.32
CA ASP A 74 8.55 9.15 11.89
C ASP A 74 7.29 9.29 11.03
N LEU A 75 6.18 8.69 11.47
CA LEU A 75 4.89 8.85 10.81
C LEU A 75 4.43 10.31 10.81
N ALA A 76 4.54 11.01 11.95
CA ALA A 76 4.18 12.42 12.06
C ALA A 76 5.10 13.29 11.16
N ARG A 77 6.40 13.00 11.15
CA ARG A 77 7.37 13.67 10.28
C ARG A 77 7.05 13.43 8.80
N ALA A 78 6.74 12.21 8.38
CA ALA A 78 6.40 11.89 7.00
C ALA A 78 5.18 12.69 6.51
N VAL A 79 4.13 12.82 7.33
CA VAL A 79 2.95 13.63 7.00
C VAL A 79 3.30 15.12 6.94
N SER A 80 4.01 15.66 7.95
CA SER A 80 4.38 17.07 7.99
C SER A 80 5.30 17.46 6.82
N GLU A 81 6.31 16.64 6.51
CA GLU A 81 7.21 16.89 5.38
C GLU A 81 6.48 16.81 4.03
N THR A 82 5.48 15.94 3.90
CA THR A 82 4.64 15.93 2.71
C THR A 82 3.95 17.27 2.50
N VAL A 83 3.33 17.80 3.53
CA VAL A 83 2.65 19.11 3.46
C VAL A 83 3.64 20.24 3.24
N ASN A 84 4.77 20.26 3.96
CA ASN A 84 5.78 21.30 3.87
C ASN A 84 6.42 21.39 2.48
N GLN A 85 6.81 20.23 1.90
CA GLN A 85 7.54 20.20 0.65
C GLN A 85 6.63 20.18 -0.58
N LEU A 86 5.44 19.56 -0.48
CA LEU A 86 4.54 19.37 -1.62
C LEU A 86 3.24 20.20 -1.53
N GLY A 87 3.00 20.87 -0.40
CA GLY A 87 1.97 21.88 -0.23
C GLY A 87 0.65 21.38 0.36
N LYS A 88 0.34 20.09 0.27
CA LYS A 88 -0.87 19.46 0.83
C LYS A 88 -0.71 17.94 0.91
N LEU A 89 -1.70 17.25 1.45
CA LEU A 89 -1.83 15.79 1.38
C LEU A 89 -3.25 15.43 0.96
N THR A 90 -3.41 14.67 -0.13
CA THR A 90 -4.72 14.24 -0.65
C THR A 90 -4.81 12.73 -0.86
N LEU A 91 -3.66 12.05 -1.01
CA LEU A 91 -3.59 10.62 -1.22
C LEU A 91 -2.60 10.01 -0.21
N LEU A 92 -3.04 8.97 0.51
CA LEU A 92 -2.17 8.17 1.37
C LEU A 92 -2.14 6.73 0.87
N VAL A 93 -0.96 6.19 0.65
CA VAL A 93 -0.77 4.76 0.39
C VAL A 93 0.04 4.14 1.52
N SER A 94 -0.64 3.39 2.38
CA SER A 94 -0.01 2.56 3.42
C SER A 94 0.41 1.23 2.79
N ASN A 95 1.62 1.21 2.24
CA ASN A 95 2.18 0.03 1.59
C ASN A 95 3.25 -0.65 2.45
N ALA A 96 4.03 0.10 3.24
CA ALA A 96 4.98 -0.50 4.18
C ALA A 96 4.29 -1.55 5.04
N GLY A 97 4.79 -2.75 4.99
CA GLY A 97 4.21 -3.88 5.66
C GLY A 97 5.02 -5.14 5.35
N GLY A 98 4.71 -6.20 6.03
CA GLY A 98 5.45 -7.43 5.79
C GLY A 98 5.10 -8.52 6.80
N GLY A 99 5.73 -9.64 6.58
CA GLY A 99 5.58 -10.84 7.36
C GLY A 99 5.75 -12.06 6.47
N GLY A 100 5.78 -13.21 7.09
CA GLY A 100 5.95 -14.46 6.38
C GLY A 100 5.68 -15.65 7.30
N PRO A 101 5.98 -16.86 6.84
CA PRO A 101 5.75 -18.06 7.59
C PRO A 101 6.54 -18.09 8.90
N LYS A 102 5.85 -18.24 10.02
CA LYS A 102 6.40 -18.39 11.37
C LYS A 102 5.86 -19.69 12.00
N PRO A 103 6.63 -20.41 12.83
CA PRO A 103 6.11 -21.58 13.54
C PRO A 103 4.98 -21.20 14.48
N PHE A 104 4.12 -22.17 14.86
CA PHE A 104 2.99 -21.91 15.75
C PHE A 104 3.42 -21.43 17.14
N ASP A 105 4.54 -21.90 17.62
CA ASP A 105 5.17 -21.58 18.91
C ASP A 105 6.10 -20.35 18.84
N MET A 106 5.93 -19.49 17.82
CA MET A 106 6.68 -18.24 17.69
C MET A 106 6.57 -17.40 18.97
N PRO A 107 7.61 -16.60 19.31
CA PRO A 107 7.52 -15.63 20.40
C PRO A 107 6.37 -14.63 20.19
N MET A 108 5.68 -14.25 21.26
CA MET A 108 4.61 -13.24 21.19
C MET A 108 5.10 -11.87 20.70
N SER A 109 6.39 -11.58 20.82
CA SER A 109 7.01 -10.38 20.22
C SER A 109 6.90 -10.38 18.70
N ASP A 110 7.09 -11.53 18.03
CA ASP A 110 6.93 -11.67 16.59
C ASP A 110 5.46 -11.46 16.15
N PHE A 111 4.53 -11.96 16.96
CA PHE A 111 3.11 -11.76 16.71
C PHE A 111 2.73 -10.27 16.81
N ARG A 112 3.16 -9.60 17.89
CA ARG A 112 2.95 -8.15 18.08
C ARG A 112 3.56 -7.33 16.96
N ARG A 113 4.80 -7.62 16.59
CA ARG A 113 5.47 -6.91 15.49
C ARG A 113 4.70 -6.95 14.17
N ALA A 114 4.01 -8.07 13.87
CA ALA A 114 3.15 -8.12 12.68
C ALA A 114 1.98 -7.13 12.75
N PHE A 115 1.42 -6.92 13.94
CA PHE A 115 0.35 -5.94 14.16
C PHE A 115 0.89 -4.51 14.17
N ASP A 116 2.02 -4.26 14.82
CA ASP A 116 2.66 -2.93 14.81
C ASP A 116 2.90 -2.47 13.37
N LEU A 117 3.47 -3.36 12.55
CA LEU A 117 3.85 -3.05 11.18
C LEU A 117 2.65 -2.95 10.22
N ASN A 118 1.64 -3.83 10.33
CA ASN A 118 0.58 -3.92 9.34
C ASN A 118 -0.74 -3.24 9.75
N VAL A 119 -1.00 -3.09 11.05
CA VAL A 119 -2.30 -2.60 11.56
C VAL A 119 -2.16 -1.24 12.23
N PHE A 120 -1.28 -1.13 13.24
CA PHE A 120 -1.18 0.08 14.02
C PHE A 120 -0.56 1.22 13.21
N SER A 121 0.42 0.92 12.35
CA SER A 121 1.00 1.89 11.41
C SER A 121 -0.07 2.51 10.49
N LEU A 122 -0.93 1.70 9.87
CA LEU A 122 -2.02 2.18 9.02
C LEU A 122 -2.99 3.08 9.82
N PHE A 123 -3.41 2.62 11.01
CA PHE A 123 -4.37 3.37 11.81
C PHE A 123 -3.78 4.72 12.23
N ARG A 124 -2.52 4.72 12.68
CA ARG A 124 -1.84 5.97 13.09
C ARG A 124 -1.63 6.91 11.91
N LEU A 125 -1.21 6.41 10.76
CA LEU A 125 -1.10 7.22 9.53
C LEU A 125 -2.43 7.83 9.13
N ALA A 126 -3.53 7.06 9.18
CA ALA A 126 -4.85 7.57 8.86
C ALA A 126 -5.27 8.70 9.81
N GLN A 127 -4.98 8.58 11.11
CA GLN A 127 -5.24 9.65 12.09
C GLN A 127 -4.46 10.94 11.79
N LEU A 128 -3.20 10.81 11.37
CA LEU A 128 -2.33 11.95 11.05
C LEU A 128 -2.69 12.58 9.69
N ALA A 129 -3.03 11.77 8.70
CA ALA A 129 -3.31 12.23 7.34
C ALA A 129 -4.72 12.84 7.21
N ALA A 130 -5.72 12.31 7.90
CA ALA A 130 -7.11 12.72 7.72
C ALA A 130 -7.36 14.23 7.97
N PRO A 131 -6.78 14.89 8.98
CA PRO A 131 -6.93 16.34 9.14
C PRO A 131 -6.33 17.14 7.96
N GLU A 132 -5.20 16.71 7.39
CA GLU A 132 -4.57 17.39 6.26
C GLU A 132 -5.37 17.18 4.97
N MET A 133 -5.92 15.98 4.77
CA MET A 133 -6.83 15.68 3.67
C MET A 133 -8.12 16.52 3.76
N GLU A 134 -8.69 16.63 4.94
CA GLU A 134 -9.90 17.44 5.16
C GLU A 134 -9.66 18.92 4.82
N LYS A 135 -8.52 19.49 5.24
CA LYS A 135 -8.09 20.85 4.84
C LYS A 135 -7.94 21.00 3.32
N ALA A 136 -7.56 19.92 2.64
CA ALA A 136 -7.42 19.90 1.18
C ALA A 136 -8.74 19.65 0.43
N GLY A 137 -9.86 19.47 1.13
CA GLY A 137 -11.19 19.23 0.56
C GLY A 137 -11.56 17.75 0.40
N GLY A 138 -10.85 16.84 1.05
CA GLY A 138 -11.05 15.39 1.00
C GLY A 138 -9.84 14.63 0.50
N GLY A 139 -10.00 13.33 0.27
CA GLY A 139 -8.86 12.52 -0.18
C GLY A 139 -9.16 11.03 -0.35
N SER A 140 -8.09 10.26 -0.55
CA SER A 140 -8.17 8.80 -0.62
C SER A 140 -7.04 8.15 0.16
N ILE A 141 -7.40 7.19 1.02
CA ILE A 141 -6.47 6.31 1.72
C ILE A 141 -6.53 4.92 1.07
N LEU A 142 -5.38 4.39 0.69
CA LEU A 142 -5.22 3.06 0.16
C LEU A 142 -4.27 2.26 1.04
N ALA A 143 -4.64 1.04 1.41
CA ALA A 143 -3.75 0.13 2.13
C ALA A 143 -3.42 -1.11 1.29
N ILE A 144 -2.16 -1.52 1.29
CA ILE A 144 -1.74 -2.79 0.69
C ILE A 144 -1.90 -3.88 1.75
N THR A 145 -2.92 -4.70 1.58
CA THR A 145 -3.24 -5.82 2.45
C THR A 145 -2.56 -7.11 1.95
N SER A 146 -3.25 -8.22 1.90
CA SER A 146 -2.79 -9.46 1.30
C SER A 146 -3.94 -10.45 1.21
N MET A 147 -3.93 -11.34 0.23
CA MET A 147 -4.79 -12.52 0.23
C MET A 147 -4.60 -13.42 1.46
N ALA A 148 -3.44 -13.36 2.12
CA ALA A 148 -3.21 -14.06 3.39
C ALA A 148 -4.17 -13.63 4.52
N GLY A 149 -4.83 -12.47 4.40
CA GLY A 149 -5.88 -12.02 5.31
C GLY A 149 -7.23 -12.70 5.10
N GLU A 150 -7.42 -13.43 4.02
CA GLU A 150 -8.66 -14.14 3.67
C GLU A 150 -8.44 -15.66 3.57
N ASN A 151 -7.27 -16.07 3.13
CA ASN A 151 -6.89 -17.46 2.92
C ASN A 151 -6.38 -18.16 4.19
N LYS A 152 -6.51 -19.47 4.23
CA LYS A 152 -5.96 -20.33 5.28
C LYS A 152 -4.60 -20.86 4.83
N ASN A 153 -3.53 -20.34 5.41
CA ASN A 153 -2.18 -20.78 5.07
C ASN A 153 -1.43 -21.28 6.31
N ARG A 154 -0.70 -22.36 6.16
CA ARG A 154 0.18 -22.89 7.23
C ARG A 154 1.21 -21.85 7.62
N ARG A 155 1.49 -21.75 8.92
CA ARG A 155 2.53 -20.89 9.51
C ARG A 155 2.32 -19.38 9.28
N MET A 156 1.11 -18.96 8.89
CA MET A 156 0.76 -17.56 8.61
C MET A 156 -0.07 -16.90 9.73
N ALA A 157 -0.09 -17.48 10.94
CA ALA A 157 -0.96 -17.02 12.01
C ALA A 157 -0.79 -15.52 12.33
N SER A 158 0.43 -15.03 12.51
CA SER A 158 0.67 -13.60 12.81
C SER A 158 0.40 -12.70 11.60
N TYR A 159 0.96 -13.06 10.44
CA TYR A 159 0.80 -12.27 9.23
C TYR A 159 -0.64 -12.28 8.72
N GLY A 160 -1.25 -13.46 8.56
CA GLY A 160 -2.63 -13.59 8.09
C GLY A 160 -3.61 -12.89 9.01
N ALA A 161 -3.48 -13.08 10.35
CA ALA A 161 -4.32 -12.38 11.31
C ALA A 161 -4.15 -10.85 11.23
N SER A 162 -2.93 -10.33 11.09
CA SER A 162 -2.70 -8.89 10.94
C SER A 162 -3.32 -8.34 9.65
N LYS A 163 -3.23 -9.05 8.52
CA LYS A 163 -3.83 -8.62 7.25
C LYS A 163 -5.36 -8.75 7.25
N ALA A 164 -5.93 -9.75 7.94
CA ALA A 164 -7.37 -9.84 8.18
C ALA A 164 -7.86 -8.65 9.05
N ALA A 165 -7.12 -8.31 10.10
CA ALA A 165 -7.41 -7.13 10.92
C ALA A 165 -7.32 -5.83 10.09
N THR A 166 -6.32 -5.71 9.21
CA THR A 166 -6.20 -4.58 8.27
C THR A 166 -7.42 -4.49 7.36
N ASN A 167 -7.88 -5.61 6.77
CA ASN A 167 -9.08 -5.63 5.93
C ASN A 167 -10.32 -5.13 6.67
N HIS A 168 -10.50 -5.53 7.93
CA HIS A 168 -11.63 -5.07 8.71
C HIS A 168 -11.48 -3.61 9.16
N LEU A 169 -10.28 -3.19 9.52
CA LEU A 169 -9.97 -1.80 9.88
C LEU A 169 -10.31 -0.83 8.73
N ILE A 170 -9.94 -1.17 7.49
CA ILE A 170 -10.28 -0.37 6.29
C ILE A 170 -11.78 -0.11 6.20
N ARG A 171 -12.60 -1.14 6.42
CA ARG A 171 -14.07 -1.01 6.36
C ARG A 171 -14.60 -0.05 7.42
N ASN A 172 -14.08 -0.11 8.66
CA ASN A 172 -14.51 0.76 9.75
C ASN A 172 -14.06 2.20 9.53
N ILE A 173 -12.78 2.44 9.24
CA ILE A 173 -12.30 3.82 9.04
C ILE A 173 -12.86 4.46 7.76
N ALA A 174 -13.27 3.67 6.76
CA ALA A 174 -14.02 4.19 5.61
C ALA A 174 -15.37 4.77 6.01
N PHE A 175 -16.04 4.16 6.99
CA PHE A 175 -17.29 4.64 7.53
C PHE A 175 -17.08 5.93 8.34
N ASP A 176 -16.04 5.96 9.18
CA ASP A 176 -15.72 7.11 10.03
C ASP A 176 -15.26 8.34 9.23
N LEU A 177 -14.49 8.12 8.14
CA LEU A 177 -13.90 9.19 7.34
C LEU A 177 -14.74 9.62 6.14
N GLY A 178 -15.76 8.85 5.76
CA GLY A 178 -16.67 9.19 4.67
C GLY A 178 -17.32 10.58 4.80
N PRO A 179 -17.85 10.98 5.99
CA PRO A 179 -18.40 12.32 6.22
C PRO A 179 -17.39 13.46 6.01
N ARG A 180 -16.08 13.16 6.07
CA ARG A 180 -14.98 14.12 5.85
C ARG A 180 -14.52 14.16 4.39
N GLY A 181 -15.23 13.48 3.46
CA GLY A 181 -14.88 13.42 2.06
C GLY A 181 -13.65 12.52 1.76
N ILE A 182 -13.31 11.58 2.66
CA ILE A 182 -12.15 10.71 2.51
C ILE A 182 -12.63 9.29 2.26
N ARG A 183 -12.20 8.72 1.12
CA ARG A 183 -12.44 7.31 0.80
C ARG A 183 -11.31 6.45 1.35
N VAL A 184 -11.63 5.23 1.78
CA VAL A 184 -10.61 4.29 2.29
C VAL A 184 -10.84 2.93 1.65
N ASN A 185 -9.82 2.41 0.96
CA ASN A 185 -9.89 1.11 0.30
C ASN A 185 -8.59 0.31 0.52
N GLY A 186 -8.63 -0.96 0.17
CA GLY A 186 -7.47 -1.84 0.19
C GLY A 186 -7.26 -2.56 -1.13
N ILE A 187 -6.03 -2.99 -1.36
CA ILE A 187 -5.66 -3.99 -2.35
C ILE A 187 -5.14 -5.21 -1.61
N ALA A 188 -5.63 -6.40 -1.97
CA ALA A 188 -5.14 -7.68 -1.50
C ALA A 188 -4.34 -8.37 -2.61
N PRO A 189 -3.02 -8.20 -2.68
CA PRO A 189 -2.18 -8.86 -3.66
C PRO A 189 -2.17 -10.37 -3.48
N GLY A 190 -2.12 -11.09 -4.62
CA GLY A 190 -1.61 -12.46 -4.68
C GLY A 190 -0.08 -12.50 -4.68
N ALA A 191 0.49 -13.62 -5.11
CA ALA A 191 1.92 -13.76 -5.27
C ALA A 191 2.43 -12.77 -6.33
N THR A 192 3.20 -11.78 -5.89
CA THR A 192 3.70 -10.67 -6.72
C THR A 192 5.22 -10.69 -6.74
N ARG A 193 5.82 -10.60 -7.91
CA ARG A 193 7.27 -10.62 -8.14
C ARG A 193 7.91 -9.34 -7.58
N THR A 194 8.34 -9.40 -6.34
CA THR A 194 9.07 -8.34 -5.62
C THR A 194 10.43 -8.87 -5.22
N GLU A 195 11.38 -7.99 -4.89
CA GLU A 195 12.70 -8.41 -4.37
C GLU A 195 12.57 -9.39 -3.19
N ALA A 196 11.57 -9.16 -2.31
CA ALA A 196 11.31 -10.02 -1.16
C ALA A 196 10.86 -11.43 -1.58
N LEU A 197 10.03 -11.56 -2.61
CA LEU A 197 9.64 -12.86 -3.13
C LEU A 197 10.80 -13.50 -3.91
N GLU A 198 11.49 -12.75 -4.75
CA GLU A 198 12.60 -13.26 -5.56
C GLU A 198 13.75 -13.82 -4.72
N SER A 199 13.99 -13.24 -3.53
CA SER A 199 15.02 -13.73 -2.62
C SER A 199 14.79 -15.18 -2.13
N VAL A 200 13.57 -15.70 -2.25
CA VAL A 200 13.18 -17.06 -1.81
C VAL A 200 12.57 -17.88 -2.95
N LEU A 201 12.39 -17.30 -4.12
CA LEU A 201 11.74 -17.94 -5.27
C LEU A 201 12.69 -18.96 -5.92
N ASN A 202 12.14 -20.11 -6.26
CA ASN A 202 12.75 -21.11 -7.11
C ASN A 202 11.64 -21.79 -7.93
N ASP A 203 12.03 -22.63 -8.91
CA ASP A 203 11.08 -23.26 -9.84
C ASP A 203 9.99 -24.08 -9.14
N GLU A 204 10.30 -24.72 -8.02
CA GLU A 204 9.33 -25.52 -7.25
C GLU A 204 8.32 -24.63 -6.54
N ILE A 205 8.77 -23.54 -5.91
CA ILE A 205 7.92 -22.57 -5.22
C ILE A 205 7.04 -21.87 -6.26
N GLU A 206 7.62 -21.39 -7.37
CA GLU A 206 6.86 -20.75 -8.44
C GLU A 206 5.79 -21.67 -9.00
N LYS A 207 6.13 -22.91 -9.30
CA LYS A 207 5.17 -23.92 -9.78
C LYS A 207 4.03 -24.15 -8.80
N LYS A 208 4.30 -24.20 -7.49
CA LYS A 208 3.25 -24.33 -6.46
C LYS A 208 2.34 -23.10 -6.43
N MET A 209 2.90 -21.89 -6.50
CA MET A 209 2.11 -20.66 -6.54
C MET A 209 1.24 -20.59 -7.80
N LEU A 210 1.76 -20.98 -8.95
CA LEU A 210 1.04 -20.95 -10.21
C LEU A 210 -0.03 -22.03 -10.33
N ALA A 211 0.11 -23.16 -9.63
CA ALA A 211 -0.90 -24.24 -9.66
C ALA A 211 -2.30 -23.76 -9.26
N HIS A 212 -2.40 -22.70 -8.48
CA HIS A 212 -3.66 -22.10 -8.01
C HIS A 212 -3.89 -20.69 -8.57
N THR A 213 -3.16 -20.26 -9.60
CA THR A 213 -3.28 -18.94 -10.22
C THR A 213 -3.79 -19.08 -11.66
N PRO A 214 -5.09 -18.95 -11.93
CA PRO A 214 -5.69 -19.20 -13.26
C PRO A 214 -5.05 -18.41 -14.41
N ILE A 215 -4.59 -17.17 -14.17
CA ILE A 215 -3.88 -16.35 -15.18
C ILE A 215 -2.45 -16.90 -15.45
N ASN A 216 -1.99 -17.90 -14.68
CA ASN A 216 -0.77 -18.66 -14.89
C ASN A 216 0.51 -17.81 -15.03
N ARG A 217 0.60 -16.73 -14.26
CA ARG A 217 1.82 -15.96 -14.01
C ARG A 217 1.80 -15.37 -12.61
N LEU A 218 2.96 -15.06 -12.09
CA LEU A 218 3.06 -14.19 -10.91
C LEU A 218 2.55 -12.78 -11.27
N GLY A 219 2.00 -12.08 -10.30
CA GLY A 219 1.72 -10.66 -10.43
C GLY A 219 3.02 -9.86 -10.53
N GLU A 220 3.00 -8.77 -11.24
CA GLU A 220 4.08 -7.79 -11.27
C GLU A 220 3.68 -6.58 -10.40
N PRO A 221 4.64 -5.82 -9.84
CA PRO A 221 4.33 -4.62 -9.07
C PRO A 221 3.41 -3.64 -9.82
N VAL A 222 3.51 -3.56 -11.14
CA VAL A 222 2.67 -2.71 -11.98
C VAL A 222 1.19 -3.16 -11.99
N ASP A 223 0.89 -4.45 -11.80
CA ASP A 223 -0.49 -4.92 -11.68
C ASP A 223 -1.17 -4.28 -10.46
N MET A 224 -0.42 -4.18 -9.35
CA MET A 224 -0.88 -3.53 -8.12
C MET A 224 -0.96 -2.02 -8.29
N ALA A 225 0.01 -1.42 -8.99
CA ALA A 225 0.04 0.02 -9.22
C ALA A 225 -1.16 0.49 -10.07
N ASN A 226 -1.57 -0.28 -11.08
CA ASN A 226 -2.75 0.02 -11.89
C ASN A 226 -4.04 -0.01 -11.08
N ALA A 227 -4.18 -1.02 -10.19
CA ALA A 227 -5.32 -1.09 -9.27
C ALA A 227 -5.31 0.05 -8.24
N ALA A 228 -4.11 0.43 -7.74
CA ALA A 228 -3.92 1.56 -6.85
C ALA A 228 -4.31 2.88 -7.52
N LEU A 229 -3.91 3.08 -8.75
CA LEU A 229 -4.27 4.26 -9.55
C LEU A 229 -5.80 4.37 -9.68
N PHE A 230 -6.48 3.29 -10.06
CA PHE A 230 -7.95 3.28 -10.13
C PHE A 230 -8.59 3.66 -8.79
N LEU A 231 -8.25 2.97 -7.71
CA LEU A 231 -8.88 3.18 -6.39
C LEU A 231 -8.58 4.57 -5.81
N SER A 232 -7.46 5.19 -6.18
CA SER A 232 -7.07 6.52 -5.71
C SER A 232 -7.62 7.66 -6.57
N SER A 233 -7.99 7.37 -7.82
CA SER A 233 -8.46 8.36 -8.80
C SER A 233 -9.94 8.73 -8.65
N PRO A 234 -10.41 9.82 -9.32
CA PRO A 234 -11.82 10.17 -9.42
C PRO A 234 -12.71 9.07 -10.02
N ALA A 235 -12.15 8.14 -10.83
CA ALA A 235 -12.89 7.01 -11.38
C ALA A 235 -13.49 6.10 -10.29
N ALA A 236 -12.90 6.09 -9.09
CA ALA A 236 -13.36 5.36 -7.92
C ALA A 236 -14.12 6.25 -6.90
N SER A 237 -14.69 7.38 -7.32
CA SER A 237 -15.34 8.36 -6.42
C SER A 237 -16.48 7.78 -5.58
N TRP A 238 -17.09 6.67 -6.00
CA TRP A 238 -18.16 5.96 -5.28
C TRP A 238 -17.71 4.62 -4.68
N VAL A 239 -16.38 4.41 -4.58
CA VAL A 239 -15.78 3.18 -4.03
C VAL A 239 -15.09 3.51 -2.71
N SER A 240 -15.64 3.01 -1.60
CA SER A 240 -15.04 3.15 -0.26
C SER A 240 -15.36 1.91 0.58
N GLY A 241 -14.45 1.53 1.48
CA GLY A 241 -14.57 0.36 2.34
C GLY A 241 -14.33 -0.98 1.61
N GLN A 242 -13.78 -0.96 0.38
CA GLN A 242 -13.59 -2.16 -0.42
C GLN A 242 -12.15 -2.68 -0.33
N ILE A 243 -12.03 -4.01 -0.42
CA ILE A 243 -10.75 -4.70 -0.58
C ILE A 243 -10.76 -5.34 -1.96
N LEU A 244 -9.96 -4.80 -2.87
CA LEU A 244 -9.83 -5.32 -4.22
C LEU A 244 -8.75 -6.40 -4.25
N THR A 245 -9.13 -7.64 -4.50
CA THR A 245 -8.19 -8.73 -4.70
C THR A 245 -7.57 -8.65 -6.09
N VAL A 246 -6.23 -8.59 -6.14
CA VAL A 246 -5.44 -8.54 -7.37
C VAL A 246 -4.47 -9.71 -7.35
N SER A 247 -4.91 -10.86 -7.85
CA SER A 247 -4.24 -12.15 -7.62
C SER A 247 -4.17 -13.08 -8.84
N GLY A 248 -4.60 -12.59 -10.00
CA GLY A 248 -4.73 -13.47 -11.18
C GLY A 248 -5.82 -14.53 -11.05
N GLY A 249 -6.80 -14.32 -10.14
CA GLY A 249 -7.91 -15.26 -9.87
C GLY A 249 -7.51 -16.40 -8.92
N GLY A 250 -6.28 -16.36 -8.38
CA GLY A 250 -5.77 -17.41 -7.50
C GLY A 250 -6.36 -17.34 -6.09
N VAL A 251 -6.73 -18.49 -5.57
CA VAL A 251 -6.89 -18.73 -4.13
C VAL A 251 -5.56 -19.32 -3.67
N GLN A 252 -4.85 -18.64 -2.77
CA GLN A 252 -3.61 -19.18 -2.22
C GLN A 252 -3.94 -20.18 -1.11
N GLU A 253 -4.26 -21.41 -1.47
CA GLU A 253 -4.08 -22.55 -0.58
C GLU A 253 -2.67 -23.11 -0.87
N LEU A 254 -1.72 -22.68 -0.06
CA LEU A 254 -0.39 -23.29 -0.04
C LEU A 254 -0.42 -24.37 1.03
N ASP A 255 -0.65 -25.59 0.62
CA ASP A 255 -0.51 -26.80 1.44
C ASP A 255 0.96 -27.06 1.85
#